data_51f7fb2d6e66e4874d0b11bd9b320416
#
_entry.id   51f7fb2d6e66e4874d0b11bd9b320416
#
_cell.length_a   1.000
_cell.length_b   1.000
_cell.length_c   1.000
_cell.angle_alpha   90.00
_cell.angle_beta   90.00
_cell.angle_gamma   90.00
#
_symmetry.space_group_name_H-M   'P 1'
#
loop_
_entity.id
_entity.type
_entity.pdbx_description
1 polymer ?
#
loop_
_entity_poly.entity_id
_entity_poly.type
_entity_poly.pdbx_seq_one_letter_code
_entity_poly.pdbx_strand_id
1 'polypeptide(L)'
;MKTIGKSIATSEQIGWLTYLVAMVFVWPAQAGDTASGDTTPENQGIAAIRIVDEYGRQVPSGKRYVGSEIFDVTVGPLENEFTFVPDTVNIRVGDTVRWTWASDFHSVTSGTPCTENGQFCSPDNMNCEAGILNDTGFVYEFTFTQPGMYQYFCALHCFAGMTGVVNVLPAVRPLPTPRPRPTPWPRP
;
A
#
# COMPACT_ATOMS: atom_id res chain seq x y z
N MET A 1 7.10 -29.12 -62.24
CA MET A 1 8.54 -28.92 -62.54
C MET A 1 8.92 -27.50 -62.21
N LYS A 2 9.60 -27.30 -61.12
CA LYS A 2 10.80 -26.51 -60.89
C LYS A 2 11.04 -26.39 -59.39
N THR A 3 12.07 -26.99 -59.05
CA THR A 3 12.88 -27.20 -57.88
C THR A 3 13.60 -25.98 -57.35
N ILE A 4 13.80 -25.97 -56.03
CA ILE A 4 15.03 -25.68 -55.28
C ILE A 4 15.35 -24.21 -54.96
N GLY A 5 15.61 -24.05 -53.64
CA GLY A 5 16.36 -22.95 -53.07
C GLY A 5 16.42 -23.02 -51.56
N LYS A 6 17.21 -24.03 -51.06
CA LYS A 6 17.71 -24.00 -49.67
C LYS A 6 18.74 -22.91 -49.52
N SER A 7 18.66 -22.12 -48.49
CA SER A 7 19.82 -21.38 -47.99
C SER A 7 19.91 -21.57 -46.49
N ILE A 8 20.93 -22.28 -46.12
CA ILE A 8 21.42 -22.49 -44.76
C ILE A 8 22.41 -21.36 -44.51
N ALA A 9 22.26 -20.63 -43.45
CA ALA A 9 23.32 -19.80 -42.92
C ALA A 9 23.55 -20.16 -41.46
N THR A 10 24.70 -20.64 -41.22
CA THR A 10 25.33 -21.15 -39.99
C THR A 10 25.70 -20.01 -39.03
N SER A 11 25.49 -20.35 -37.77
CA SER A 11 26.24 -20.00 -36.55
C SER A 11 27.39 -18.95 -36.65
N GLU A 12 27.42 -18.03 -35.71
CA GLU A 12 28.63 -17.76 -34.95
C GLU A 12 28.29 -17.32 -33.52
N GLN A 13 28.70 -18.13 -32.59
CA GLN A 13 28.82 -17.88 -31.18
C GLN A 13 30.02 -16.97 -30.94
N ILE A 14 29.85 -15.84 -30.30
CA ILE A 14 30.97 -15.16 -29.64
C ILE A 14 30.51 -14.81 -28.22
N GLY A 15 31.05 -15.59 -27.29
CA GLY A 15 30.93 -15.35 -25.88
C GLY A 15 31.81 -14.17 -25.44
N TRP A 16 31.24 -13.33 -24.62
CA TRP A 16 32.01 -12.41 -23.78
C TRP A 16 31.63 -12.66 -22.34
N LEU A 17 32.51 -13.42 -21.67
CA LEU A 17 32.61 -13.45 -20.22
C LEU A 17 33.16 -12.12 -19.75
N THR A 18 32.35 -11.28 -19.13
CA THR A 18 32.87 -10.18 -18.34
C THR A 18 32.75 -10.52 -16.87
N TYR A 19 33.89 -10.75 -16.27
CA TYR A 19 34.13 -10.88 -14.84
C TYR A 19 33.80 -9.53 -14.18
N LEU A 20 32.76 -9.50 -13.34
CA LEU A 20 32.53 -8.43 -12.39
C LEU A 20 33.32 -8.71 -11.11
N VAL A 21 34.45 -8.02 -10.97
CA VAL A 21 35.21 -7.94 -9.73
C VAL A 21 34.43 -7.05 -8.76
N ALA A 22 33.89 -7.65 -7.73
CA ALA A 22 33.30 -6.93 -6.62
C ALA A 22 34.43 -6.31 -5.77
N MET A 23 34.63 -4.99 -5.88
CA MET A 23 35.45 -4.25 -4.91
C MET A 23 34.69 -4.05 -3.62
N VAL A 24 35.09 -4.77 -2.60
CA VAL A 24 34.69 -4.52 -1.22
C VAL A 24 35.47 -3.27 -0.73
N PHE A 25 34.81 -2.14 -0.63
CA PHE A 25 35.33 -0.98 0.07
C PHE A 25 35.15 -1.18 1.58
N VAL A 26 36.25 -1.49 2.25
CA VAL A 26 36.32 -1.42 3.71
C VAL A 26 36.62 0.03 4.08
N TRP A 27 35.68 0.72 4.73
CA TRP A 27 35.86 2.04 5.30
C TRP A 27 36.49 1.90 6.69
N PRO A 28 37.62 2.58 6.99
CA PRO A 28 38.16 2.56 8.34
C PRO A 28 37.32 3.44 9.27
N ALA A 29 37.00 2.89 10.43
CA ALA A 29 36.43 3.62 11.54
C ALA A 29 37.42 4.71 12.02
N GLN A 30 36.95 5.95 12.00
CA GLN A 30 37.66 7.05 12.66
C GLN A 30 37.14 7.17 14.09
N ALA A 31 38.05 6.95 15.02
CA ALA A 31 37.87 7.26 16.44
C ALA A 31 38.45 8.66 16.73
N GLY A 32 37.82 9.36 17.65
CA GLY A 32 38.27 10.64 18.23
C GLY A 32 37.26 11.77 17.99
N ASP A 33 36.81 12.60 18.92
CA ASP A 33 37.45 13.04 20.16
C ASP A 33 36.39 13.57 21.15
N THR A 34 36.64 13.28 22.40
CA THR A 34 36.65 14.05 23.65
C THR A 34 35.74 15.28 23.80
N ALA A 35 34.82 15.14 24.75
CA ALA A 35 34.57 16.00 25.90
C ALA A 35 34.19 17.46 25.70
N SER A 36 32.95 17.78 26.05
CA SER A 36 32.71 18.90 26.95
C SER A 36 31.44 18.58 27.75
N GLY A 37 31.61 18.59 29.09
CA GLY A 37 30.52 18.30 29.99
C GLY A 37 29.50 19.44 30.02
N ASP A 38 28.26 19.04 29.93
CA ASP A 38 27.14 19.81 30.44
C ASP A 38 26.30 18.86 31.28
N THR A 39 26.38 19.02 32.58
CA THR A 39 25.62 18.31 33.59
C THR A 39 24.21 18.94 33.69
N THR A 40 23.31 18.59 32.80
CA THR A 40 21.90 18.75 33.06
C THR A 40 21.37 17.43 33.65
N PRO A 41 20.52 17.48 34.68
CA PRO A 41 20.02 16.25 35.33
C PRO A 41 19.24 15.45 34.30
N GLU A 42 19.73 14.25 34.04
CA GLU A 42 19.13 13.21 33.24
C GLU A 42 17.73 12.94 33.77
N ASN A 43 16.74 13.44 33.03
CA ASN A 43 15.36 13.04 33.18
C ASN A 43 15.32 11.57 32.75
N GLN A 44 15.31 10.65 33.73
CA GLN A 44 15.16 9.23 33.48
C GLN A 44 13.91 9.01 32.64
N GLY A 45 14.15 8.84 31.35
CA GLY A 45 13.14 8.69 30.35
C GLY A 45 12.18 7.57 30.69
N ILE A 46 10.94 7.94 30.88
CA ILE A 46 9.81 7.04 30.76
C ILE A 46 10.03 6.30 29.45
N ALA A 47 10.28 4.99 29.52
CA ALA A 47 10.46 4.18 28.34
C ALA A 47 9.28 4.48 27.41
N ALA A 48 9.58 5.00 26.23
CA ALA A 48 8.56 5.36 25.25
C ALA A 48 7.69 4.13 25.02
N ILE A 49 6.45 4.17 25.46
CA ILE A 49 5.47 3.11 25.24
C ILE A 49 5.34 3.01 23.73
N ARG A 50 5.88 1.93 23.17
CA ARG A 50 5.72 1.61 21.76
C ARG A 50 4.29 1.14 21.57
N ILE A 51 3.44 2.02 21.06
CA ILE A 51 2.08 1.65 20.68
C ILE A 51 2.20 0.92 19.36
N VAL A 52 1.85 -0.35 19.34
CA VAL A 52 1.70 -1.14 18.13
C VAL A 52 0.21 -1.31 17.85
N ASP A 53 -0.18 -1.29 16.57
CA ASP A 53 -1.53 -1.66 16.18
C ASP A 53 -1.76 -3.18 16.37
N GLU A 54 -2.97 -3.63 16.16
CA GLU A 54 -3.34 -5.05 16.32
C GLU A 54 -2.60 -6.00 15.36
N TYR A 55 -1.86 -5.46 14.39
CA TYR A 55 -1.01 -6.19 13.45
C TYR A 55 0.49 -6.05 13.78
N GLY A 56 0.84 -5.53 14.96
CA GLY A 56 2.23 -5.41 15.41
C GLY A 56 3.04 -4.28 14.75
N ARG A 57 2.41 -3.37 13.99
CA ARG A 57 3.08 -2.24 13.36
C ARG A 57 3.22 -1.09 14.34
N GLN A 58 4.39 -0.43 14.35
CA GLN A 58 4.62 0.74 15.19
C GLN A 58 3.74 1.91 14.73
N VAL A 59 2.85 2.36 15.60
CA VAL A 59 2.12 3.62 15.40
C VAL A 59 3.05 4.75 15.83
N PRO A 60 3.43 5.69 14.95
CA PRO A 60 4.29 6.81 15.32
C PRO A 60 3.64 7.60 16.47
N SER A 61 4.38 7.74 17.59
CA SER A 61 3.93 8.55 18.72
C SER A 61 3.76 10.00 18.26
N GLY A 62 2.54 10.49 18.28
CA GLY A 62 2.22 11.88 17.98
C GLY A 62 1.45 12.15 16.68
N LYS A 63 1.34 11.21 15.77
CA LYS A 63 0.41 11.36 14.64
C LYS A 63 -1.00 11.03 15.12
N ARG A 64 -1.78 12.07 15.39
CA ARG A 64 -3.24 11.94 15.58
C ARG A 64 -3.77 11.44 14.24
N TYR A 65 -4.14 10.17 14.16
CA TYR A 65 -4.79 9.62 12.96
C TYR A 65 -6.18 10.25 12.87
N VAL A 66 -6.29 11.33 12.15
CA VAL A 66 -7.57 11.92 11.74
C VAL A 66 -7.74 11.43 10.32
N GLY A 67 -8.54 10.37 10.14
CA GLY A 67 -8.71 9.73 8.84
C GLY A 67 -8.95 10.73 7.72
N SER A 68 -8.17 10.61 6.70
CA SER A 68 -8.30 11.08 5.31
C SER A 68 -6.95 10.87 4.58
N GLU A 69 -6.30 9.74 4.76
CA GLU A 69 -5.17 9.37 3.91
C GLU A 69 -5.69 8.75 2.61
N ILE A 70 -4.94 8.97 1.52
CA ILE A 70 -5.24 8.36 0.22
C ILE A 70 -4.25 7.23 0.01
N PHE A 71 -4.76 6.07 -0.37
CA PHE A 71 -3.99 4.87 -0.67
C PHE A 71 -4.15 4.53 -2.14
N ASP A 72 -3.04 4.52 -2.87
CA ASP A 72 -3.05 4.30 -4.32
C ASP A 72 -2.98 2.81 -4.66
N VAL A 73 -3.76 2.42 -5.65
CA VAL A 73 -3.77 1.09 -6.27
C VAL A 73 -3.68 1.26 -7.78
N THR A 74 -2.74 0.59 -8.40
CA THR A 74 -2.62 0.53 -9.86
C THR A 74 -3.51 -0.59 -10.40
N VAL A 75 -4.32 -0.29 -11.39
CA VAL A 75 -5.20 -1.24 -12.08
C VAL A 75 -4.56 -1.65 -13.38
N GLY A 76 -4.28 -2.94 -13.57
CA GLY A 76 -3.71 -3.49 -14.76
C GLY A 76 -2.30 -2.94 -15.09
N PRO A 77 -1.28 -3.09 -14.18
CA PRO A 77 0.08 -2.67 -14.50
C PRO A 77 0.63 -3.45 -15.69
N LEU A 78 1.43 -2.79 -16.54
CA LEU A 78 1.88 -3.32 -17.84
C LEU A 78 2.64 -4.65 -17.75
N GLU A 79 3.36 -4.88 -16.65
CA GLU A 79 4.10 -6.12 -16.39
C GLU A 79 3.19 -7.29 -15.95
N ASN A 80 1.97 -7.01 -15.50
CA ASN A 80 0.96 -8.00 -15.12
C ASN A 80 -0.45 -7.38 -15.20
N GLU A 81 -1.01 -7.32 -16.38
CA GLU A 81 -2.25 -6.60 -16.67
C GLU A 81 -3.47 -7.11 -15.90
N PHE A 82 -3.49 -8.38 -15.49
CA PHE A 82 -4.65 -8.94 -14.80
C PHE A 82 -4.51 -8.92 -13.27
N THR A 83 -3.98 -7.81 -12.75
CA THR A 83 -3.81 -7.61 -11.30
C THR A 83 -4.16 -6.19 -10.85
N PHE A 84 -4.39 -6.06 -9.54
CA PHE A 84 -4.34 -4.80 -8.81
C PHE A 84 -3.03 -4.75 -8.03
N VAL A 85 -2.36 -3.60 -8.00
CA VAL A 85 -1.09 -3.46 -7.27
C VAL A 85 -1.10 -2.20 -6.39
N PRO A 86 -1.01 -2.39 -5.05
CA PRO A 86 -1.08 -3.67 -4.34
C PRO A 86 -2.46 -4.33 -4.44
N ASP A 87 -2.52 -5.65 -4.32
CA ASP A 87 -3.78 -6.42 -4.29
C ASP A 87 -4.49 -6.34 -2.94
N THR A 88 -3.76 -6.02 -1.89
CA THR A 88 -4.27 -5.86 -0.53
C THR A 88 -3.86 -4.52 0.05
N VAL A 89 -4.85 -3.74 0.49
CA VAL A 89 -4.66 -2.43 1.12
C VAL A 89 -5.23 -2.46 2.54
N ASN A 90 -4.44 -1.99 3.52
CA ASN A 90 -4.89 -1.86 4.90
C ASN A 90 -5.03 -0.38 5.25
N ILE A 91 -6.25 0.05 5.53
CA ILE A 91 -6.62 1.44 5.77
C ILE A 91 -7.45 1.57 7.06
N ARG A 92 -7.86 2.79 7.39
CA ARG A 92 -8.77 3.05 8.52
C ARG A 92 -10.05 3.70 8.03
N VAL A 93 -11.07 3.63 8.87
CA VAL A 93 -12.32 4.36 8.64
C VAL A 93 -12.02 5.84 8.41
N GLY A 94 -12.53 6.38 7.30
CA GLY A 94 -12.32 7.74 6.82
C GLY A 94 -11.23 7.88 5.75
N ASP A 95 -10.45 6.83 5.49
CA ASP A 95 -9.46 6.83 4.41
C ASP A 95 -10.11 6.56 3.06
N THR A 96 -9.37 6.94 2.02
CA THR A 96 -9.78 6.78 0.62
C THR A 96 -8.81 5.85 -0.10
N VAL A 97 -9.31 4.93 -0.88
CA VAL A 97 -8.52 4.21 -1.87
C VAL A 97 -8.73 4.86 -3.22
N ARG A 98 -7.62 5.11 -3.92
CA ARG A 98 -7.58 5.65 -5.28
C ARG A 98 -7.06 4.57 -6.20
N TRP A 99 -7.88 4.16 -7.16
CA TRP A 99 -7.48 3.26 -8.23
C TRP A 99 -7.15 4.06 -9.48
N THR A 100 -5.99 3.79 -10.08
CA THR A 100 -5.52 4.43 -11.32
C THR A 100 -5.23 3.37 -12.37
N TRP A 101 -5.84 3.50 -13.54
CA TRP A 101 -5.70 2.54 -14.64
C TRP A 101 -4.39 2.73 -15.39
N ALA A 102 -3.57 1.68 -15.44
CA ALA A 102 -2.34 1.62 -16.23
C ALA A 102 -2.53 0.92 -17.57
N SER A 103 -3.62 0.15 -17.74
CA SER A 103 -4.03 -0.49 -18.99
C SER A 103 -5.55 -0.41 -19.17
N ASP A 104 -6.01 -0.73 -20.37
CA ASP A 104 -7.41 -0.60 -20.78
C ASP A 104 -8.26 -1.79 -20.36
N PHE A 105 -9.58 -1.63 -20.42
CA PHE A 105 -10.60 -2.68 -20.24
C PHE A 105 -10.64 -3.32 -18.86
N HIS A 106 -10.44 -2.53 -17.81
CA HIS A 106 -10.60 -2.98 -16.43
C HIS A 106 -11.72 -2.26 -15.69
N SER A 107 -12.22 -2.91 -14.64
CA SER A 107 -13.16 -2.32 -13.68
C SER A 107 -12.68 -2.52 -12.26
N VAL A 108 -13.21 -1.72 -11.34
CA VAL A 108 -13.20 -1.98 -9.90
C VAL A 108 -14.64 -2.24 -9.51
N THR A 109 -14.97 -3.45 -9.07
CA THR A 109 -16.33 -3.85 -8.71
C THR A 109 -16.30 -4.58 -7.38
N SER A 110 -17.02 -4.07 -6.38
CA SER A 110 -17.08 -4.67 -5.04
C SER A 110 -17.84 -5.99 -5.03
N GLY A 111 -17.35 -6.96 -4.25
CA GLY A 111 -17.97 -8.27 -4.11
C GLY A 111 -16.96 -9.41 -4.11
N THR A 112 -17.48 -10.65 -4.09
CA THR A 112 -16.65 -11.85 -4.29
C THR A 112 -16.36 -12.04 -5.78
N PRO A 113 -15.30 -12.76 -6.16
CA PRO A 113 -14.94 -12.90 -7.58
C PRO A 113 -16.13 -13.23 -8.47
N CYS A 114 -16.34 -12.41 -9.50
CA CYS A 114 -17.41 -12.48 -10.48
C CYS A 114 -18.86 -12.35 -9.92
N THR A 115 -18.98 -11.89 -8.68
CA THR A 115 -20.30 -11.65 -8.06
C THR A 115 -20.28 -10.33 -7.31
N GLU A 116 -20.88 -9.31 -7.87
CA GLU A 116 -20.95 -7.98 -7.29
C GLU A 116 -21.87 -7.94 -6.06
N ASN A 117 -21.66 -6.96 -5.17
CA ASN A 117 -22.49 -6.72 -4.01
C ASN A 117 -23.00 -5.27 -3.91
N GLY A 118 -22.72 -4.44 -4.91
CA GLY A 118 -23.22 -3.09 -5.05
C GLY A 118 -22.71 -2.07 -4.05
N GLN A 119 -21.63 -2.37 -3.30
CA GLN A 119 -21.12 -1.44 -2.28
C GLN A 119 -20.33 -0.28 -2.90
N PHE A 120 -19.54 -0.57 -3.91
CA PHE A 120 -18.80 0.42 -4.71
C PHE A 120 -18.40 -0.16 -6.06
N CYS A 121 -18.31 0.68 -7.08
CA CYS A 121 -17.80 0.30 -8.38
C CYS A 121 -17.41 1.51 -9.23
N SER A 122 -16.38 1.33 -10.08
CA SER A 122 -16.10 2.30 -11.14
C SER A 122 -17.20 2.31 -12.20
N PRO A 123 -17.48 3.45 -12.84
CA PRO A 123 -16.81 4.75 -12.67
C PRO A 123 -17.35 5.60 -11.50
N ASP A 124 -18.56 5.40 -11.01
CA ASP A 124 -19.30 6.38 -10.22
C ASP A 124 -20.23 5.76 -9.14
N ASN A 125 -20.05 4.50 -8.82
CA ASN A 125 -20.91 3.70 -7.90
C ASN A 125 -22.34 3.47 -8.41
N MET A 126 -22.55 3.62 -9.71
CA MET A 126 -23.83 3.40 -10.35
C MET A 126 -23.77 2.16 -11.23
N ASN A 127 -24.85 1.38 -11.26
CA ASN A 127 -24.99 0.20 -12.13
C ASN A 127 -23.82 -0.79 -12.00
N CYS A 128 -23.44 -1.14 -10.78
CA CYS A 128 -22.32 -2.03 -10.51
C CYS A 128 -22.44 -3.40 -11.19
N GLU A 129 -23.66 -3.87 -11.39
CA GLU A 129 -23.99 -5.09 -12.12
C GLU A 129 -23.58 -5.05 -13.60
N ALA A 130 -23.46 -3.87 -14.19
CA ALA A 130 -23.03 -3.72 -15.58
C ALA A 130 -21.56 -3.98 -15.80
N GLY A 131 -20.73 -3.93 -14.73
CA GLY A 131 -19.28 -4.16 -14.80
C GLY A 131 -18.60 -3.22 -15.78
N ILE A 132 -18.90 -1.90 -15.70
CA ILE A 132 -18.42 -0.89 -16.65
C ILE A 132 -16.89 -0.87 -16.66
N LEU A 133 -16.31 -1.01 -17.86
CA LEU A 133 -14.88 -1.00 -18.07
C LEU A 133 -14.37 0.42 -18.29
N ASN A 134 -13.18 0.70 -17.79
CA ASN A 134 -12.49 1.97 -17.93
C ASN A 134 -11.11 1.73 -18.56
N ASP A 135 -10.56 2.79 -19.15
CA ASP A 135 -9.32 2.75 -19.92
C ASP A 135 -8.17 3.45 -19.19
N THR A 136 -6.96 3.30 -19.71
CA THR A 136 -5.71 3.88 -19.21
C THR A 136 -5.86 5.36 -18.84
N GLY A 137 -5.35 5.72 -17.67
CA GLY A 137 -5.41 7.08 -17.14
C GLY A 137 -6.69 7.41 -16.40
N PHE A 138 -7.69 6.52 -16.38
CA PHE A 138 -8.88 6.70 -15.54
C PHE A 138 -8.50 6.64 -14.06
N VAL A 139 -9.22 7.39 -13.22
CA VAL A 139 -9.05 7.41 -11.76
C VAL A 139 -10.41 7.27 -11.11
N TYR A 140 -10.50 6.33 -10.19
CA TYR A 140 -11.68 6.13 -9.35
C TYR A 140 -11.27 6.18 -7.89
N GLU A 141 -12.06 6.85 -7.05
CA GLU A 141 -11.81 6.99 -5.61
C GLU A 141 -13.04 6.55 -4.81
N PHE A 142 -12.79 5.87 -3.70
CA PHE A 142 -13.84 5.53 -2.75
C PHE A 142 -13.36 5.69 -1.31
N THR A 143 -14.15 6.41 -0.50
CA THR A 143 -13.86 6.64 0.93
C THR A 143 -14.61 5.62 1.78
N PHE A 144 -13.88 4.86 2.60
CA PHE A 144 -14.44 3.81 3.43
C PHE A 144 -14.88 4.35 4.79
N THR A 145 -16.19 4.34 5.06
CA THR A 145 -16.80 4.91 6.27
C THR A 145 -17.13 3.88 7.34
N GLN A 146 -17.01 2.59 7.04
CA GLN A 146 -17.29 1.49 7.97
C GLN A 146 -16.08 0.55 8.05
N PRO A 147 -15.75 0.00 9.23
CA PRO A 147 -14.72 -1.01 9.33
C PRO A 147 -15.21 -2.34 8.72
N GLY A 148 -14.28 -3.09 8.12
CA GLY A 148 -14.60 -4.38 7.50
C GLY A 148 -13.57 -4.80 6.46
N MET A 149 -13.78 -5.98 5.90
CA MET A 149 -13.02 -6.49 4.77
C MET A 149 -13.87 -6.35 3.51
N TYR A 150 -13.35 -5.62 2.54
CA TYR A 150 -14.02 -5.33 1.27
C TYR A 150 -13.27 -6.00 0.13
N GLN A 151 -13.81 -7.08 -0.36
CA GLN A 151 -13.29 -7.72 -1.57
C GLN A 151 -13.78 -6.96 -2.80
N TYR A 152 -12.97 -6.95 -3.85
CA TYR A 152 -13.32 -6.40 -5.15
C TYR A 152 -12.61 -7.15 -6.28
N PHE A 153 -13.09 -6.98 -7.49
CA PHE A 153 -12.59 -7.69 -8.67
C PHE A 153 -12.75 -6.84 -9.93
N CYS A 154 -12.07 -7.23 -11.01
CA CYS A 154 -12.35 -6.74 -12.34
C CYS A 154 -13.43 -7.58 -12.98
N ALA A 155 -14.54 -6.97 -13.42
CA ALA A 155 -15.69 -7.70 -13.99
C ALA A 155 -15.32 -8.54 -15.21
N LEU A 156 -14.41 -8.05 -16.06
CA LEU A 156 -13.93 -8.77 -17.25
C LEU A 156 -12.96 -9.90 -16.90
N HIS A 157 -12.05 -9.68 -15.94
CA HIS A 157 -10.92 -10.55 -15.67
C HIS A 157 -11.01 -11.33 -14.33
N CYS A 158 -12.20 -11.38 -13.73
CA CYS A 158 -12.41 -12.09 -12.46
C CYS A 158 -12.10 -13.60 -12.57
N PHE A 159 -12.40 -14.22 -13.72
CA PHE A 159 -12.07 -15.63 -14.00
C PHE A 159 -10.55 -15.86 -14.17
N ALA A 160 -9.78 -14.81 -14.50
CA ALA A 160 -8.33 -14.85 -14.54
C ALA A 160 -7.68 -14.58 -13.17
N GLY A 161 -8.50 -14.35 -12.12
CA GLY A 161 -8.02 -14.10 -10.77
C GLY A 161 -7.71 -12.63 -10.46
N MET A 162 -8.16 -11.68 -11.28
CA MET A 162 -7.97 -10.26 -11.01
C MET A 162 -8.88 -9.80 -9.88
N THR A 163 -8.36 -9.87 -8.66
CA THR A 163 -9.08 -9.57 -7.42
C THR A 163 -8.23 -8.73 -6.48
N GLY A 164 -8.88 -8.02 -5.55
CA GLY A 164 -8.20 -7.27 -4.51
C GLY A 164 -9.02 -7.22 -3.22
N VAL A 165 -8.39 -6.73 -2.15
CA VAL A 165 -9.00 -6.62 -0.82
C VAL A 165 -8.60 -5.29 -0.18
N VAL A 166 -9.59 -4.57 0.37
CA VAL A 166 -9.38 -3.44 1.25
C VAL A 166 -9.79 -3.85 2.67
N ASN A 167 -8.83 -3.88 3.60
CA ASN A 167 -9.07 -4.10 5.01
C ASN A 167 -9.20 -2.75 5.71
N VAL A 168 -10.39 -2.41 6.18
CA VAL A 168 -10.70 -1.16 6.84
C VAL A 168 -10.73 -1.38 8.34
N LEU A 169 -9.75 -0.83 9.04
CA LEU A 169 -9.64 -0.88 10.50
C LEU A 169 -10.52 0.20 11.15
N PRO A 170 -10.99 -0.02 12.37
CA PRO A 170 -11.68 1.03 13.12
C PRO A 170 -10.86 2.30 13.24
N ALA A 171 -11.53 3.46 13.28
CA ALA A 171 -10.88 4.72 13.58
C ALA A 171 -10.21 4.68 14.96
N VAL A 172 -8.99 5.21 15.07
CA VAL A 172 -8.32 5.30 16.39
C VAL A 172 -9.06 6.33 17.24
N ARG A 173 -9.69 5.89 18.31
CA ARG A 173 -10.31 6.81 19.27
C ARG A 173 -9.19 7.47 20.09
N PRO A 174 -9.18 8.82 20.22
CA PRO A 174 -8.26 9.46 21.14
C PRO A 174 -8.50 8.89 22.56
N LEU A 175 -7.42 8.58 23.26
CA LEU A 175 -7.53 8.27 24.68
C LEU A 175 -8.19 9.48 25.39
N PRO A 176 -9.14 9.23 26.32
CA PRO A 176 -9.71 10.31 27.11
C PRO A 176 -8.57 11.05 27.80
N THR A 177 -8.55 12.38 27.65
CA THR A 177 -7.58 13.23 28.37
C THR A 177 -7.71 12.93 29.86
N PRO A 178 -6.59 12.70 30.56
CA PRO A 178 -6.63 12.50 32.00
C PRO A 178 -7.39 13.66 32.64
N ARG A 179 -8.38 13.34 33.44
CA ARG A 179 -9.13 14.36 34.17
C ARG A 179 -8.15 15.13 35.08
N PRO A 180 -8.16 16.49 35.08
CA PRO A 180 -7.31 17.25 35.96
C PRO A 180 -7.47 16.73 37.39
N ARG A 181 -6.35 16.54 38.07
CA ARG A 181 -6.36 16.13 39.48
C ARG A 181 -7.08 17.21 40.26
N PRO A 182 -8.05 16.88 41.11
CA PRO A 182 -8.69 17.90 41.96
C PRO A 182 -7.62 18.62 42.76
N THR A 183 -7.71 19.94 42.78
CA THR A 183 -6.83 20.76 43.63
C THR A 183 -7.08 20.39 45.11
N PRO A 184 -6.01 20.18 45.91
CA PRO A 184 -6.19 19.97 47.31
C PRO A 184 -6.96 21.10 47.94
N TRP A 185 -7.94 20.78 48.77
CA TRP A 185 -8.65 21.78 49.55
C TRP A 185 -7.65 22.56 50.42
N PRO A 186 -7.79 23.92 50.54
CA PRO A 186 -7.01 24.66 51.50
C PRO A 186 -7.25 24.06 52.88
N ARG A 187 -6.22 23.73 53.60
CA ARG A 187 -6.34 23.31 55.01
C ARG A 187 -6.71 24.55 55.83
N PRO A 188 -7.58 24.41 56.84
CA PRO A 188 -7.89 25.49 57.73
C PRO A 188 -6.70 25.92 58.57
#